data_967da1bb17cbbe579aee3a8cbbef6cb8
#
_entry.id   967da1bb17cbbe579aee3a8cbbef6cb8
#
_cell.length_a   1.000
_cell.length_b   1.000
_cell.length_c   1.000
_cell.angle_alpha   90.00
_cell.angle_beta   90.00
_cell.angle_gamma   90.00
#
_symmetry.space_group_name_H-M   'P 1'
#
loop_
_entity.id
_entity.type
_entity.pdbx_description
1 polymer ?
#
loop_
_entity_poly.entity_id
_entity_poly.type
_entity_poly.pdbx_seq_one_letter_code
_entity_poly.pdbx_strand_id
1 'polypeptide(L)'
;MGKVHVLVAESSDIYRRGLETVLKESSKIQLGKVCTSGKELVRHYKKSSNSVCLVSSGISDMNIHDLMQELEKVNKNAAVVVLTHSTEISHLNQSLKAGVKGYLTKNASIDELIHVILHVHDGKQAFGKTASQMMIGRYADITKKTPTANKKLITKREREIMKLIVKGYTSAEIANQLFISTRTVETHRANLMNKLELKNTAALVRYAMEENLG
;
A
#
# COMPACT_ATOMS: atom_id res chain seq x y z
N MET A 1 -20.93 -6.01 25.81
CA MET A 1 -19.63 -5.88 25.13
C MET A 1 -18.85 -4.76 25.81
N GLY A 2 -17.57 -4.99 26.13
CA GLY A 2 -16.71 -3.94 26.67
C GLY A 2 -16.42 -2.87 25.61
N LYS A 3 -16.02 -1.67 26.06
CA LYS A 3 -15.59 -0.61 25.12
C LYS A 3 -14.24 -0.99 24.50
N VAL A 4 -14.05 -0.69 23.20
CA VAL A 4 -12.79 -0.88 22.48
C VAL A 4 -11.81 0.22 22.87
N HIS A 5 -10.64 -0.17 23.37
CA HIS A 5 -9.58 0.78 23.75
C HIS A 5 -8.83 1.25 22.51
N VAL A 6 -8.73 2.58 22.32
CA VAL A 6 -8.12 3.19 21.14
C VAL A 6 -7.01 4.15 21.53
N LEU A 7 -5.83 3.97 20.96
CA LEU A 7 -4.73 4.93 20.99
C LEU A 7 -4.71 5.72 19.69
N VAL A 8 -4.40 7.01 19.76
CA VAL A 8 -4.37 7.88 18.58
C VAL A 8 -2.98 8.48 18.40
N ALA A 9 -2.48 8.53 17.15
CA ALA A 9 -1.33 9.33 16.76
C ALA A 9 -1.71 10.28 15.62
N GLU A 10 -1.76 11.58 15.93
CA GLU A 10 -2.11 12.66 14.99
C GLU A 10 -1.28 13.91 15.32
N SER A 11 -0.51 14.39 14.34
CA SER A 11 0.34 15.58 14.51
C SER A 11 -0.42 16.89 14.43
N SER A 12 -1.49 16.96 13.62
CA SER A 12 -2.32 18.15 13.46
C SER A 12 -3.19 18.41 14.69
N ASP A 13 -3.07 19.58 15.31
CA ASP A 13 -3.82 19.92 16.53
C ASP A 13 -5.33 19.90 16.31
N ILE A 14 -5.80 20.46 15.20
CA ILE A 14 -7.24 20.50 14.87
C ILE A 14 -7.81 19.09 14.71
N TYR A 15 -7.15 18.23 13.93
CA TYR A 15 -7.60 16.85 13.74
C TYR A 15 -7.52 16.04 15.03
N ARG A 16 -6.45 16.22 15.80
CA ARG A 16 -6.27 15.53 17.06
C ARG A 16 -7.39 15.86 18.04
N ARG A 17 -7.74 17.14 18.20
CA ARG A 17 -8.84 17.57 19.07
C ARG A 17 -10.19 17.07 18.55
N GLY A 18 -10.42 17.12 17.24
CA GLY A 18 -11.64 16.58 16.63
C GLY A 18 -11.79 15.08 16.88
N LEU A 19 -10.75 14.29 16.67
CA LEU A 19 -10.74 12.85 16.94
C LEU A 19 -10.96 12.56 18.43
N GLU A 20 -10.33 13.35 19.32
CA GLU A 20 -10.51 13.20 20.77
C GLU A 20 -11.97 13.42 21.18
N THR A 21 -12.63 14.45 20.68
CA THR A 21 -14.03 14.73 20.95
C THR A 21 -14.93 13.61 20.46
N VAL A 22 -14.82 13.26 19.19
CA VAL A 22 -15.66 12.24 18.54
C VAL A 22 -15.51 10.86 19.20
N LEU A 23 -14.28 10.46 19.53
CA LEU A 23 -14.02 9.15 20.13
C LEU A 23 -14.50 9.11 21.60
N LYS A 24 -14.44 10.20 22.36
CA LYS A 24 -14.98 10.29 23.72
C LYS A 24 -16.50 10.20 23.77
N GLU A 25 -17.19 10.76 22.80
CA GLU A 25 -18.66 10.73 22.71
C GLU A 25 -19.19 9.33 22.36
N SER A 26 -18.37 8.47 21.76
CA SER A 26 -18.81 7.13 21.39
C SER A 26 -18.98 6.22 22.61
N SER A 27 -20.15 5.63 22.75
CA SER A 27 -20.43 4.64 23.80
C SER A 27 -19.65 3.32 23.60
N LYS A 28 -19.12 3.08 22.41
CA LYS A 28 -18.40 1.85 22.01
C LYS A 28 -16.88 1.95 22.19
N ILE A 29 -16.35 3.17 22.32
CA ILE A 29 -14.91 3.43 22.38
C ILE A 29 -14.50 3.87 23.81
N GLN A 30 -13.36 3.38 24.24
CA GLN A 30 -12.62 3.91 25.37
C GLN A 30 -11.36 4.58 24.82
N LEU A 31 -11.36 5.91 24.76
CA LEU A 31 -10.20 6.65 24.31
C LEU A 31 -9.07 6.53 25.34
N GLY A 32 -7.94 6.01 24.90
CA GLY A 32 -6.71 5.96 25.66
C GLY A 32 -5.86 7.21 25.42
N LYS A 33 -4.55 7.04 25.24
CA LYS A 33 -3.66 8.17 25.02
C LYS A 33 -3.81 8.71 23.58
N VAL A 34 -3.84 10.03 23.49
CA VAL A 34 -3.75 10.78 22.22
C VAL A 34 -2.33 11.33 22.13
N CYS A 35 -1.60 10.90 21.11
CA CYS A 35 -0.18 11.16 20.86
C CYS A 35 0.00 12.09 19.68
N THR A 36 1.14 12.77 19.63
CA THR A 36 1.53 13.62 18.49
C THR A 36 2.49 12.94 17.54
N SER A 37 3.04 11.79 17.91
CA SER A 37 4.09 11.08 17.17
C SER A 37 3.97 9.57 17.26
N GLY A 38 4.61 8.86 16.31
CA GLY A 38 4.67 7.40 16.29
C GLY A 38 5.44 6.83 17.46
N LYS A 39 6.57 7.45 17.84
CA LYS A 39 7.37 7.03 19.00
C LYS A 39 6.60 7.11 20.32
N GLU A 40 5.79 8.17 20.47
CA GLU A 40 4.93 8.31 21.64
C GLU A 40 3.85 7.22 21.64
N LEU A 41 3.23 6.93 20.50
CA LEU A 41 2.24 5.87 20.35
C LEU A 41 2.82 4.51 20.76
N VAL A 42 3.99 4.13 20.22
CA VAL A 42 4.66 2.86 20.53
C VAL A 42 4.92 2.72 22.04
N ARG A 43 5.37 3.80 22.70
CA ARG A 43 5.61 3.81 24.14
C ARG A 43 4.32 3.51 24.94
N HIS A 44 3.18 4.07 24.52
CA HIS A 44 1.89 3.82 25.17
C HIS A 44 1.32 2.45 24.81
N TYR A 45 1.51 1.99 23.56
CA TYR A 45 1.07 0.67 23.13
C TYR A 45 1.73 -0.47 23.93
N LYS A 46 2.98 -0.34 24.33
CA LYS A 46 3.67 -1.30 25.23
C LYS A 46 2.92 -1.54 26.56
N LYS A 47 2.11 -0.56 26.99
CA LYS A 47 1.33 -0.67 28.24
C LYS A 47 -0.10 -1.17 28.01
N SER A 48 -0.59 -1.16 26.77
CA SER A 48 -1.94 -1.59 26.40
C SER A 48 -1.96 -2.19 24.98
N SER A 49 -1.30 -3.33 24.82
CA SER A 49 -1.03 -3.98 23.53
C SER A 49 -2.26 -4.56 22.82
N ASN A 50 -3.42 -4.54 23.44
CA ASN A 50 -4.70 -4.95 22.84
C ASN A 50 -5.51 -3.76 22.30
N SER A 51 -4.94 -2.55 22.31
CA SER A 51 -5.59 -1.36 21.79
C SER A 51 -5.59 -1.35 20.27
N VAL A 52 -6.61 -0.74 19.69
CA VAL A 52 -6.56 -0.32 18.28
C VAL A 52 -5.75 0.98 18.19
N CYS A 53 -4.75 1.00 17.33
CA CYS A 53 -3.97 2.19 17.04
C CYS A 53 -4.56 2.92 15.82
N LEU A 54 -5.15 4.11 16.04
CA LEU A 54 -5.58 5.00 14.97
C LEU A 54 -4.43 5.96 14.66
N VAL A 55 -3.85 5.84 13.46
CA VAL A 55 -2.60 6.51 13.09
C VAL A 55 -2.79 7.37 11.86
N SER A 56 -2.51 8.66 11.97
CA SER A 56 -2.46 9.55 10.82
C SER A 56 -1.22 9.31 9.98
N SER A 57 -1.36 9.26 8.65
CA SER A 57 -0.22 9.22 7.74
C SER A 57 0.64 10.49 7.75
N GLY A 58 0.18 11.54 8.41
CA GLY A 58 0.91 12.82 8.57
C GLY A 58 1.87 12.88 9.75
N ILE A 59 2.07 11.80 10.52
CA ILE A 59 3.13 11.76 11.53
C ILE A 59 4.49 11.75 10.82
N SER A 60 5.42 12.60 11.27
CA SER A 60 6.68 12.85 10.55
C SER A 60 7.88 12.11 11.12
N ASP A 61 7.76 11.55 12.32
CA ASP A 61 8.87 10.92 13.05
C ASP A 61 9.07 9.45 12.70
N MET A 62 8.11 8.83 12.00
CA MET A 62 8.14 7.40 11.67
C MET A 62 7.20 7.11 10.47
N ASN A 63 7.65 6.35 9.50
CA ASN A 63 6.78 5.87 8.43
C ASN A 63 5.92 4.68 8.91
N ILE A 64 4.90 4.33 8.15
CA ILE A 64 3.94 3.28 8.55
C ILE A 64 4.59 1.89 8.67
N HIS A 65 5.58 1.59 7.84
CA HIS A 65 6.27 0.31 7.87
C HIS A 65 7.08 0.15 9.16
N ASP A 66 7.88 1.16 9.53
CA ASP A 66 8.67 1.16 10.76
C ASP A 66 7.77 1.12 12.00
N LEU A 67 6.64 1.87 11.96
CA LEU A 67 5.66 1.85 13.04
C LEU A 67 5.08 0.45 13.24
N MET A 68 4.66 -0.21 12.17
CA MET A 68 4.13 -1.57 12.23
C MET A 68 5.15 -2.54 12.82
N GLN A 69 6.42 -2.48 12.39
CA GLN A 69 7.49 -3.31 12.94
C GLN A 69 7.65 -3.12 14.45
N GLU A 70 7.63 -1.87 14.94
CA GLU A 70 7.72 -1.59 16.38
C GLU A 70 6.50 -2.09 17.17
N LEU A 71 5.30 -1.97 16.61
CA LEU A 71 4.08 -2.47 17.27
C LEU A 71 4.03 -4.01 17.27
N GLU A 72 4.47 -4.67 16.20
CA GLU A 72 4.50 -6.13 16.06
C GLU A 72 5.54 -6.80 16.99
N LYS A 73 6.61 -6.09 17.38
CA LYS A 73 7.52 -6.56 18.43
C LYS A 73 6.80 -6.73 19.79
N VAL A 74 5.73 -5.96 20.00
CA VAL A 74 4.93 -6.00 21.26
C VAL A 74 3.78 -6.99 21.12
N ASN A 75 3.05 -6.93 19.99
CA ASN A 75 1.94 -7.82 19.69
C ASN A 75 1.92 -8.10 18.19
N LYS A 76 2.20 -9.35 17.78
CA LYS A 76 2.22 -9.78 16.37
C LYS A 76 0.92 -9.54 15.61
N ASN A 77 -0.19 -9.38 16.32
CA ASN A 77 -1.51 -9.10 15.76
C ASN A 77 -1.92 -7.64 15.96
N ALA A 78 -0.96 -6.71 15.99
CA ALA A 78 -1.23 -5.29 16.20
C ALA A 78 -2.40 -4.81 15.31
N ALA A 79 -3.38 -4.16 15.94
CA ALA A 79 -4.59 -3.65 15.31
C ALA A 79 -4.36 -2.18 14.94
N VAL A 80 -4.06 -1.90 13.68
CA VAL A 80 -3.73 -0.55 13.21
C VAL A 80 -4.71 -0.10 12.14
N VAL A 81 -5.24 1.11 12.31
CA VAL A 81 -6.07 1.84 11.34
C VAL A 81 -5.30 3.09 10.89
N VAL A 82 -5.05 3.21 9.59
CA VAL A 82 -4.45 4.42 9.00
C VAL A 82 -5.51 5.42 8.64
N LEU A 83 -5.31 6.68 9.03
CA LEU A 83 -6.13 7.84 8.68
C LEU A 83 -5.31 8.79 7.80
N THR A 84 -5.75 9.06 6.56
CA THR A 84 -4.96 9.78 5.57
C THR A 84 -5.77 10.75 4.72
N HIS A 85 -5.10 11.74 4.13
CA HIS A 85 -5.67 12.55 3.05
C HIS A 85 -5.47 11.92 1.66
N SER A 86 -4.56 10.95 1.54
CA SER A 86 -4.22 10.36 0.25
C SER A 86 -5.37 9.52 -0.29
N THR A 87 -5.70 9.75 -1.55
CA THR A 87 -6.60 8.91 -2.37
C THR A 87 -5.82 8.09 -3.40
N GLU A 88 -4.50 7.98 -3.25
CA GLU A 88 -3.65 7.18 -4.13
C GLU A 88 -3.65 5.71 -3.74
N ILE A 89 -3.88 4.86 -4.71
CA ILE A 89 -3.86 3.40 -4.53
C ILE A 89 -2.48 2.88 -4.11
N SER A 90 -1.41 3.56 -4.51
CA SER A 90 -0.03 3.28 -4.11
C SER A 90 0.14 3.35 -2.59
N HIS A 91 -0.38 4.41 -1.96
CA HIS A 91 -0.34 4.62 -0.52
C HIS A 91 -1.15 3.56 0.24
N LEU A 92 -2.36 3.22 -0.26
CA LEU A 92 -3.15 2.12 0.29
C LEU A 92 -2.38 0.79 0.23
N ASN A 93 -1.79 0.46 -0.92
CA ASN A 93 -1.02 -0.77 -1.09
C ASN A 93 0.20 -0.85 -0.17
N GLN A 94 0.92 0.26 0.02
CA GLN A 94 2.04 0.31 0.96
C GLN A 94 1.59 0.04 2.39
N SER A 95 0.47 0.64 2.81
CA SER A 95 -0.12 0.42 4.14
C SER A 95 -0.53 -1.04 4.35
N LEU A 96 -1.17 -1.66 3.35
CA LEU A 96 -1.56 -3.07 3.41
C LEU A 96 -0.34 -4.01 3.46
N LYS A 97 0.69 -3.75 2.66
CA LYS A 97 1.95 -4.52 2.70
C LYS A 97 2.67 -4.40 4.04
N ALA A 98 2.52 -3.28 4.72
CA ALA A 98 3.05 -3.09 6.08
C ALA A 98 2.25 -3.83 7.16
N GLY A 99 1.10 -4.46 6.83
CA GLY A 99 0.29 -5.20 7.79
C GLY A 99 -0.86 -4.41 8.42
N VAL A 100 -1.14 -3.19 7.95
CA VAL A 100 -2.26 -2.37 8.42
C VAL A 100 -3.58 -3.09 8.14
N LYS A 101 -4.47 -3.14 9.14
CA LYS A 101 -5.77 -3.83 9.05
C LYS A 101 -6.94 -2.89 8.71
N GLY A 102 -6.78 -1.59 8.96
CA GLY A 102 -7.80 -0.58 8.67
C GLY A 102 -7.24 0.60 7.88
N TYR A 103 -8.02 1.14 6.95
CA TYR A 103 -7.61 2.32 6.18
C TYR A 103 -8.81 3.22 5.89
N LEU A 104 -8.66 4.47 6.27
CA LEU A 104 -9.67 5.52 6.15
C LEU A 104 -9.06 6.78 5.55
N THR A 105 -9.84 7.48 4.74
CA THR A 105 -9.51 8.86 4.38
C THR A 105 -10.07 9.82 5.43
N LYS A 106 -9.41 10.96 5.63
CA LYS A 106 -9.81 11.96 6.64
C LYS A 106 -11.16 12.66 6.37
N ASN A 107 -11.79 12.38 5.22
CA ASN A 107 -13.15 12.78 4.88
C ASN A 107 -14.22 11.73 5.22
N ALA A 108 -13.83 10.62 5.86
CA ALA A 108 -14.75 9.60 6.32
C ALA A 108 -15.73 10.16 7.38
N SER A 109 -16.95 9.63 7.43
CA SER A 109 -17.90 9.97 8.47
C SER A 109 -17.50 9.39 9.83
N ILE A 110 -18.08 9.91 10.91
CA ILE A 110 -17.85 9.42 12.27
C ILE A 110 -18.29 7.96 12.38
N ASP A 111 -19.45 7.61 11.80
CA ASP A 111 -19.96 6.23 11.83
C ASP A 111 -19.01 5.26 11.11
N GLU A 112 -18.44 5.70 10.00
CA GLU A 112 -17.48 4.93 9.25
C GLU A 112 -16.17 4.71 10.04
N LEU A 113 -15.69 5.74 10.72
CA LEU A 113 -14.52 5.64 11.61
C LEU A 113 -14.77 4.63 12.72
N ILE A 114 -15.89 4.75 13.43
CA ILE A 114 -16.24 3.82 14.52
C ILE A 114 -16.39 2.39 13.99
N HIS A 115 -17.08 2.21 12.85
CA HIS A 115 -17.25 0.91 12.21
C HIS A 115 -15.91 0.24 11.90
N VAL A 116 -14.98 0.95 11.27
CA VAL A 116 -13.65 0.41 10.94
C VAL A 116 -12.86 0.05 12.19
N ILE A 117 -12.88 0.90 13.23
CA ILE A 117 -12.20 0.63 14.50
C ILE A 117 -12.71 -0.67 15.13
N LEU A 118 -14.03 -0.86 15.19
CA LEU A 118 -14.63 -2.06 15.79
C LEU A 118 -14.27 -3.34 15.02
N HIS A 119 -14.31 -3.30 13.69
CA HIS A 119 -13.96 -4.46 12.87
C HIS A 119 -12.48 -4.83 12.97
N VAL A 120 -11.60 -3.82 13.03
CA VAL A 120 -10.17 -4.03 13.20
C VAL A 120 -9.85 -4.58 14.60
N HIS A 121 -10.61 -4.15 15.63
CA HIS A 121 -10.52 -4.74 16.97
C HIS A 121 -10.87 -6.23 16.96
N ASP A 122 -11.87 -6.63 16.19
CA ASP A 122 -12.28 -8.04 16.02
C ASP A 122 -11.31 -8.86 15.15
N GLY A 123 -10.15 -8.30 14.80
CA GLY A 123 -9.13 -8.96 13.99
C GLY A 123 -9.41 -8.97 12.49
N LYS A 124 -10.49 -8.35 12.02
CA LYS A 124 -10.87 -8.27 10.61
C LYS A 124 -10.16 -7.11 9.92
N GLN A 125 -10.02 -7.20 8.59
CA GLN A 125 -9.67 -6.04 7.78
C GLN A 125 -10.92 -5.19 7.52
N ALA A 126 -10.78 -3.87 7.59
CA ALA A 126 -11.87 -2.94 7.35
C ALA A 126 -11.37 -1.67 6.64
N PHE A 127 -12.10 -1.27 5.61
CA PHE A 127 -11.72 -0.14 4.75
C PHE A 127 -12.91 0.82 4.65
N GLY A 128 -12.60 2.10 4.67
CA GLY A 128 -13.60 3.12 4.40
C GLY A 128 -14.09 3.09 2.95
N LYS A 129 -15.21 3.77 2.71
CA LYS A 129 -15.88 3.82 1.40
C LYS A 129 -14.92 4.24 0.29
N THR A 130 -14.14 5.30 0.50
CA THR A 130 -13.17 5.78 -0.48
C THR A 130 -12.08 4.71 -0.77
N ALA A 131 -11.51 4.09 0.26
CA ALA A 131 -10.51 3.05 0.10
C ALA A 131 -11.09 1.82 -0.63
N SER A 132 -12.31 1.41 -0.29
CA SER A 132 -13.01 0.33 -0.98
C SER A 132 -13.27 0.64 -2.46
N GLN A 133 -13.64 1.87 -2.79
CA GLN A 133 -13.80 2.32 -4.17
C GLN A 133 -12.47 2.31 -4.95
N MET A 134 -11.36 2.72 -4.32
CA MET A 134 -10.02 2.64 -4.91
C MET A 134 -9.64 1.19 -5.25
N MET A 135 -9.94 0.24 -4.36
CA MET A 135 -9.68 -1.18 -4.59
C MET A 135 -10.54 -1.75 -5.73
N ILE A 136 -11.83 -1.43 -5.74
CA ILE A 136 -12.77 -1.86 -6.79
C ILE A 136 -12.38 -1.25 -8.15
N GLY A 137 -12.05 0.05 -8.19
CA GLY A 137 -11.59 0.73 -9.40
C GLY A 137 -10.35 0.05 -9.99
N ARG A 138 -9.36 -0.26 -9.15
CA ARG A 138 -8.17 -1.00 -9.59
C ARG A 138 -8.53 -2.41 -10.10
N TYR A 139 -9.43 -3.12 -9.42
CA TYR A 139 -9.88 -4.43 -9.86
C TYR A 139 -10.60 -4.34 -11.22
N ALA A 140 -11.45 -3.33 -11.39
CA ALA A 140 -12.12 -3.05 -12.66
C ALA A 140 -11.11 -2.66 -13.75
N ASP A 141 -10.05 -1.92 -13.44
CA ASP A 141 -8.98 -1.59 -14.39
C ASP A 141 -8.13 -2.80 -14.74
N ILE A 142 -7.87 -3.68 -13.78
CA ILE A 142 -7.20 -4.96 -14.03
C ILE A 142 -8.09 -5.85 -14.90
N THR A 143 -9.39 -5.92 -14.65
CA THR A 143 -10.34 -6.71 -15.44
C THR A 143 -10.65 -6.09 -16.78
N LYS A 144 -10.67 -4.76 -16.90
CA LYS A 144 -10.78 -4.04 -18.19
C LYS A 144 -9.47 -4.10 -18.99
N LYS A 145 -8.33 -4.20 -18.33
CA LYS A 145 -7.02 -4.45 -18.94
C LYS A 145 -6.76 -5.94 -19.15
N THR A 146 -7.74 -6.81 -18.89
CA THR A 146 -7.80 -8.12 -19.52
C THR A 146 -8.54 -7.96 -20.86
N PRO A 147 -7.84 -7.65 -21.96
CA PRO A 147 -8.37 -7.98 -23.26
C PRO A 147 -8.44 -9.51 -23.24
N THR A 148 -9.60 -10.03 -23.54
CA THR A 148 -9.81 -11.38 -24.04
C THR A 148 -8.53 -12.03 -24.52
N ALA A 149 -8.21 -13.16 -23.94
CA ALA A 149 -7.38 -14.24 -24.46
C ALA A 149 -6.14 -13.81 -25.28
N ASN A 150 -4.96 -14.03 -24.75
CA ASN A 150 -3.63 -13.97 -25.38
C ASN A 150 -2.71 -12.79 -24.99
N LYS A 151 -2.55 -12.41 -23.74
CA LYS A 151 -1.23 -11.95 -23.29
C LYS A 151 -0.33 -13.19 -23.33
N LYS A 152 0.29 -13.44 -24.47
CA LYS A 152 1.35 -14.45 -24.60
C LYS A 152 2.36 -14.17 -23.52
N LEU A 153 2.45 -15.06 -22.52
CA LEU A 153 3.32 -14.92 -21.37
C LEU A 153 4.73 -14.55 -21.86
N ILE A 154 5.31 -13.49 -21.29
CA ILE A 154 6.68 -13.10 -21.56
C ILE A 154 7.55 -14.29 -21.14
N THR A 155 8.31 -14.86 -22.08
CA THR A 155 9.20 -15.98 -21.81
C THR A 155 10.35 -15.56 -20.88
N LYS A 156 11.00 -16.54 -20.24
CA LYS A 156 12.19 -16.26 -19.41
C LYS A 156 13.24 -15.47 -20.21
N ARG A 157 13.46 -15.84 -21.46
CA ARG A 157 14.44 -15.20 -22.34
C ARG A 157 14.08 -13.75 -22.70
N GLU A 158 12.81 -13.49 -22.98
CA GLU A 158 12.32 -12.13 -23.24
C GLU A 158 12.45 -11.25 -21.99
N ARG A 159 12.24 -11.80 -20.81
CA ARG A 159 12.43 -11.09 -19.54
C ARG A 159 13.90 -10.74 -19.27
N GLU A 160 14.83 -11.64 -19.56
CA GLU A 160 16.27 -11.37 -19.46
C GLU A 160 16.69 -10.24 -20.38
N ILE A 161 16.25 -10.27 -21.63
CA ILE A 161 16.53 -9.22 -22.62
C ILE A 161 15.90 -7.88 -22.18
N MET A 162 14.67 -7.88 -21.68
CA MET A 162 14.02 -6.69 -21.18
C MET A 162 14.81 -6.03 -20.04
N LYS A 163 15.31 -6.81 -19.08
CA LYS A 163 16.16 -6.31 -18.00
C LYS A 163 17.43 -5.61 -18.51
N LEU A 164 18.05 -6.15 -19.52
CA LEU A 164 19.25 -5.56 -20.11
C LEU A 164 18.93 -4.27 -20.90
N ILE A 165 17.80 -4.23 -21.60
CA ILE A 165 17.31 -3.00 -22.24
C ILE A 165 17.07 -1.87 -21.23
N VAL A 166 16.45 -2.18 -20.10
CA VAL A 166 16.21 -1.20 -19.01
C VAL A 166 17.52 -0.66 -18.45
N LYS A 167 18.57 -1.51 -18.40
CA LYS A 167 19.92 -1.09 -17.99
C LYS A 167 20.67 -0.28 -19.04
N GLY A 168 20.06 -0.05 -20.23
CA GLY A 168 20.62 0.77 -21.28
C GLY A 168 21.52 0.02 -22.28
N TYR A 169 21.61 -1.31 -22.21
CA TYR A 169 22.44 -2.09 -23.14
C TYR A 169 21.88 -2.07 -24.57
N THR A 170 22.76 -1.93 -25.55
CA THR A 170 22.47 -2.07 -26.97
C THR A 170 22.21 -3.53 -27.35
N SER A 171 21.60 -3.79 -28.50
CA SER A 171 21.36 -5.16 -28.98
C SER A 171 22.64 -5.95 -29.19
N ALA A 172 23.75 -5.30 -29.55
CA ALA A 172 25.06 -5.94 -29.70
C ALA A 172 25.65 -6.35 -28.33
N GLU A 173 25.57 -5.49 -27.34
CA GLU A 173 26.02 -5.78 -25.98
C GLU A 173 25.19 -6.89 -25.31
N ILE A 174 23.87 -6.86 -25.51
CA ILE A 174 22.96 -7.92 -25.05
C ILE A 174 23.30 -9.26 -25.71
N ALA A 175 23.57 -9.25 -27.01
CA ALA A 175 23.97 -10.44 -27.77
C ALA A 175 25.25 -11.07 -27.19
N ASN A 176 26.24 -10.23 -26.89
CA ASN A 176 27.51 -10.69 -26.27
C ASN A 176 27.29 -11.24 -24.86
N GLN A 177 26.50 -10.54 -24.01
CA GLN A 177 26.23 -11.01 -22.63
C GLN A 177 25.45 -12.32 -22.57
N LEU A 178 24.54 -12.52 -23.52
CA LEU A 178 23.66 -13.68 -23.56
C LEU A 178 24.13 -14.81 -24.45
N PHE A 179 25.30 -14.64 -25.10
CA PHE A 179 25.93 -15.61 -26.03
C PHE A 179 24.99 -16.00 -27.18
N ILE A 180 24.34 -15.03 -27.80
CA ILE A 180 23.44 -15.20 -28.96
C ILE A 180 23.73 -14.16 -30.02
N SER A 181 23.17 -14.33 -31.23
CA SER A 181 23.36 -13.35 -32.31
C SER A 181 22.55 -12.06 -32.04
N THR A 182 23.05 -10.91 -32.53
CA THR A 182 22.31 -9.62 -32.50
C THR A 182 20.95 -9.75 -33.17
N ARG A 183 20.84 -10.50 -34.25
CA ARG A 183 19.58 -10.80 -34.96
C ARG A 183 18.58 -11.51 -34.03
N THR A 184 19.05 -12.44 -33.20
CA THR A 184 18.22 -13.14 -32.21
C THR A 184 17.69 -12.17 -31.15
N VAL A 185 18.52 -11.23 -30.68
CA VAL A 185 18.11 -10.20 -29.73
C VAL A 185 17.04 -9.31 -30.35
N GLU A 186 17.22 -8.85 -31.59
CA GLU A 186 16.23 -8.02 -32.30
C GLU A 186 14.90 -8.76 -32.48
N THR A 187 14.94 -10.06 -32.79
CA THR A 187 13.73 -10.89 -32.86
C THR A 187 12.99 -10.94 -31.52
N HIS A 188 13.70 -11.14 -30.42
CA HIS A 188 13.10 -11.14 -29.08
C HIS A 188 12.55 -9.76 -28.70
N ARG A 189 13.25 -8.66 -29.07
CA ARG A 189 12.76 -7.29 -28.86
C ARG A 189 11.46 -7.03 -29.62
N ALA A 190 11.38 -7.40 -30.88
CA ALA A 190 10.18 -7.27 -31.70
C ALA A 190 9.01 -8.09 -31.11
N ASN A 191 9.27 -9.34 -30.75
CA ASN A 191 8.27 -10.20 -30.11
C ASN A 191 7.77 -9.64 -28.77
N LEU A 192 8.68 -9.10 -27.95
CA LEU A 192 8.37 -8.48 -26.68
C LEU A 192 7.50 -7.25 -26.86
N MET A 193 7.87 -6.34 -27.79
CA MET A 193 7.06 -5.15 -28.12
C MET A 193 5.68 -5.52 -28.65
N ASN A 194 5.60 -6.53 -29.53
CA ASN A 194 4.31 -7.03 -30.06
C ASN A 194 3.45 -7.67 -28.96
N LYS A 195 4.05 -8.46 -28.06
CA LYS A 195 3.33 -9.09 -26.94
C LYS A 195 2.78 -8.07 -25.95
N LEU A 196 3.50 -6.97 -25.75
CA LEU A 196 3.15 -5.89 -24.83
C LEU A 196 2.39 -4.75 -25.50
N GLU A 197 2.16 -4.84 -26.82
CA GLU A 197 1.50 -3.80 -27.62
C GLU A 197 2.18 -2.43 -27.53
N LEU A 198 3.52 -2.43 -27.43
CA LEU A 198 4.33 -1.22 -27.28
C LEU A 198 4.90 -0.76 -28.62
N LYS A 199 4.91 0.54 -28.85
CA LYS A 199 5.31 1.11 -30.14
C LYS A 199 6.82 1.38 -30.28
N ASN A 200 7.56 1.48 -29.17
CA ASN A 200 8.98 1.80 -29.16
C ASN A 200 9.68 1.36 -27.88
N THR A 201 11.03 1.39 -27.89
CA THR A 201 11.87 1.00 -26.74
C THR A 201 11.65 1.90 -25.51
N ALA A 202 11.36 3.20 -25.67
CA ALA A 202 11.09 4.08 -24.55
C ALA A 202 9.81 3.66 -23.79
N ALA A 203 8.78 3.23 -24.52
CA ALA A 203 7.57 2.67 -23.94
C ALA A 203 7.86 1.34 -23.20
N LEU A 204 8.77 0.51 -23.71
CA LEU A 204 9.20 -0.73 -23.09
C LEU A 204 9.93 -0.48 -21.76
N VAL A 205 10.85 0.49 -21.73
CA VAL A 205 11.58 0.88 -20.52
C VAL A 205 10.62 1.40 -19.45
N ARG A 206 9.70 2.28 -19.82
CA ARG A 206 8.67 2.80 -18.91
C ARG A 206 7.80 1.68 -18.33
N TYR A 207 7.30 0.79 -19.19
CA TYR A 207 6.52 -0.38 -18.78
C TYR A 207 7.28 -1.26 -17.77
N ALA A 208 8.55 -1.55 -18.06
CA ALA A 208 9.36 -2.39 -17.17
C ALA A 208 9.62 -1.73 -15.81
N MET A 209 9.76 -0.40 -15.75
CA MET A 209 9.89 0.36 -14.51
C MET A 209 8.58 0.35 -13.71
N GLU A 210 7.44 0.57 -14.35
CA GLU A 210 6.10 0.54 -13.73
C GLU A 210 5.76 -0.83 -13.14
N GLU A 211 6.18 -1.91 -13.80
CA GLU A 211 5.91 -3.29 -13.38
C GLU A 211 7.01 -3.88 -12.46
N ASN A 212 8.03 -3.10 -12.07
CA ASN A 212 9.19 -3.55 -11.26
C ASN A 212 9.90 -4.77 -11.88
N LEU A 213 10.06 -4.79 -13.19
CA LEU A 213 10.69 -5.90 -13.95
C LEU A 213 12.15 -5.60 -14.34
N GLY A 214 12.72 -4.49 -13.88
CA GLY A 214 14.07 -4.02 -14.14
C GLY A 214 15.16 -4.64 -13.25
#